data_04735dd8f33bf844ad5f0ef42be1e56b
#
_entry.id   04735dd8f33bf844ad5f0ef42be1e56b
#
_cell.length_a   1.000
_cell.length_b   1.000
_cell.length_c   1.000
_cell.angle_alpha   90.00
_cell.angle_beta   90.00
_cell.angle_gamma   90.00
#
_symmetry.space_group_name_H-M   'P 1'
#
loop_
_entity.id
_entity.type
_entity.pdbx_description
1 polymer ?
#
loop_
_entity_poly.entity_id
_entity_poly.type
_entity_poly.pdbx_seq_one_letter_code
_entity_poly.pdbx_strand_id
1 'polypeptide(L)'
;LFTQIVITGIVYFYTGILRGPEVPRMLLTLDGNSVETVRIIGPGEKSVLLEKAKKSGEWGLPEFDGFPANSQAVVQLIDRLTNTELGMQVSKQADSFDRMKVADNNFERKVEIGKASEMKTIFFGSAPALRQAHARLSGEKIVYAVKFAPGDIDLKASDWIKKDLLVVDEKKVQTVMAGNIKIQRTQDVN
;
A
#
# COMPACT_ATOMS: atom_id res chain seq x y z
N LEU A 1 -1.17 -55.02 -14.28
CA LEU A 1 -0.95 -53.85 -15.17
C LEU A 1 -2.22 -52.97 -15.22
N PHE A 2 -3.39 -53.55 -15.52
CA PHE A 2 -4.66 -52.80 -15.61
C PHE A 2 -5.04 -52.05 -14.36
N THR A 3 -4.91 -52.69 -13.18
CA THR A 3 -5.23 -52.09 -11.85
C THR A 3 -4.34 -50.87 -11.55
N GLN A 4 -3.09 -50.93 -11.97
CA GLN A 4 -2.12 -49.83 -11.72
C GLN A 4 -2.43 -48.61 -12.59
N ILE A 5 -2.88 -48.80 -13.83
CA ILE A 5 -3.31 -47.71 -14.71
C ILE A 5 -4.56 -47.03 -14.18
N VAL A 6 -5.53 -47.80 -13.66
CA VAL A 6 -6.76 -47.26 -13.08
C VAL A 6 -6.43 -46.44 -11.81
N ILE A 7 -5.57 -46.93 -10.91
CA ILE A 7 -5.17 -46.20 -9.70
C ILE A 7 -4.42 -44.92 -10.07
N THR A 8 -3.51 -44.98 -11.05
CA THR A 8 -2.78 -43.77 -11.49
C THR A 8 -3.74 -42.77 -12.13
N GLY A 9 -4.72 -43.21 -12.92
CA GLY A 9 -5.74 -42.33 -13.49
C GLY A 9 -6.62 -41.67 -12.43
N ILE A 10 -7.03 -42.42 -11.40
CA ILE A 10 -7.79 -41.88 -10.29
C ILE A 10 -6.98 -40.87 -9.49
N VAL A 11 -5.73 -41.19 -9.15
CA VAL A 11 -4.84 -40.25 -8.46
C VAL A 11 -4.60 -39.00 -9.29
N TYR A 12 -4.38 -39.14 -10.60
CA TYR A 12 -4.19 -38.02 -11.51
C TYR A 12 -5.42 -37.12 -11.59
N PHE A 13 -6.61 -37.70 -11.57
CA PHE A 13 -7.88 -36.98 -11.58
C PHE A 13 -8.18 -36.28 -10.24
N TYR A 14 -7.91 -36.96 -9.12
CA TYR A 14 -8.16 -36.40 -7.77
C TYR A 14 -7.09 -35.43 -7.26
N THR A 15 -5.84 -35.54 -7.72
CA THR A 15 -4.77 -34.63 -7.31
C THR A 15 -4.81 -33.27 -8.00
N GLY A 16 -5.75 -33.06 -8.93
CA GLY A 16 -5.95 -31.77 -9.58
C GLY A 16 -4.88 -31.39 -10.60
N ILE A 17 -4.08 -32.35 -11.07
CA ILE A 17 -3.09 -32.13 -12.15
C ILE A 17 -3.82 -31.70 -13.45
N LEU A 18 -5.12 -32.01 -13.55
CA LEU A 18 -6.00 -31.54 -14.63
C LEU A 18 -6.69 -30.20 -14.34
N ARG A 19 -6.42 -29.59 -13.16
CA ARG A 19 -6.86 -28.21 -12.96
C ARG A 19 -6.02 -27.34 -13.88
N GLY A 20 -6.69 -26.67 -14.81
CA GLY A 20 -6.07 -25.63 -15.60
C GLY A 20 -5.43 -24.57 -14.72
N PRO A 21 -4.59 -23.70 -15.25
CA PRO A 21 -3.96 -22.63 -14.46
C PRO A 21 -5.06 -21.86 -13.70
N GLU A 22 -4.97 -21.90 -12.36
CA GLU A 22 -5.87 -21.09 -11.53
C GLU A 22 -5.61 -19.64 -11.90
N VAL A 23 -6.64 -18.90 -12.29
CA VAL A 23 -6.54 -17.47 -12.50
C VAL A 23 -6.11 -16.85 -11.18
N PRO A 24 -4.97 -16.13 -11.14
CA PRO A 24 -4.50 -15.55 -9.90
C PRO A 24 -5.56 -14.59 -9.36
N ARG A 25 -5.93 -14.79 -8.11
CA ARG A 25 -6.84 -13.89 -7.40
C ARG A 25 -6.04 -12.71 -6.87
N MET A 26 -6.47 -11.51 -7.21
CA MET A 26 -5.83 -10.30 -6.70
C MET A 26 -6.26 -10.02 -5.25
N LEU A 27 -5.36 -9.42 -4.48
CA LEU A 27 -5.62 -8.98 -3.11
C LEU A 27 -6.77 -7.96 -3.06
N LEU A 28 -6.81 -7.05 -4.04
CA LEU A 28 -7.88 -6.08 -4.22
C LEU A 28 -8.52 -6.23 -5.60
N THR A 29 -9.84 -6.35 -5.61
CA THR A 29 -10.63 -6.20 -6.82
C THR A 29 -11.13 -4.74 -6.86
N LEU A 30 -10.28 -3.85 -7.37
CA LEU A 30 -10.53 -2.41 -7.41
C LEU A 30 -9.89 -1.83 -8.68
N ASP A 31 -10.61 -0.96 -9.40
CA ASP A 31 -9.99 -0.15 -10.45
C ASP A 31 -9.14 0.96 -9.83
N GLY A 32 -7.83 0.87 -10.00
CA GLY A 32 -6.87 1.84 -9.46
C GLY A 32 -7.15 3.29 -9.89
N ASN A 33 -7.68 3.49 -11.10
CA ASN A 33 -8.04 4.82 -11.61
C ASN A 33 -9.22 5.44 -10.85
N SER A 34 -10.06 4.60 -10.28
CA SER A 34 -11.23 5.02 -9.53
C SER A 34 -10.94 5.41 -8.08
N VAL A 35 -9.71 5.20 -7.60
CA VAL A 35 -9.31 5.53 -6.24
C VAL A 35 -9.24 7.02 -6.03
N GLU A 36 -9.89 7.51 -4.99
CA GLU A 36 -9.92 8.92 -4.60
C GLU A 36 -9.27 9.16 -3.22
N THR A 37 -9.16 8.10 -2.40
CA THR A 37 -8.63 8.19 -1.04
C THR A 37 -7.74 7.00 -0.74
N VAL A 38 -6.60 7.26 -0.13
CA VAL A 38 -5.70 6.28 0.46
C VAL A 38 -5.33 6.74 1.85
N ARG A 39 -5.68 5.95 2.86
CA ARG A 39 -5.25 6.18 4.24
C ARG A 39 -4.34 5.04 4.67
N ILE A 40 -3.17 5.39 5.14
CA ILE A 40 -2.16 4.46 5.64
C ILE A 40 -2.07 4.65 7.13
N ILE A 41 -2.23 3.57 7.90
CA ILE A 41 -2.20 3.60 9.36
C ILE A 41 -1.15 2.60 9.82
N GLY A 42 -0.28 3.04 10.71
CA GLY A 42 0.75 2.23 11.35
C GLY A 42 0.46 1.96 12.82
N PRO A 43 1.35 1.25 13.50
CA PRO A 43 1.26 1.05 14.94
C PRO A 43 1.27 2.40 15.69
N GLY A 44 0.49 2.48 16.79
CA GLY A 44 0.42 3.68 17.61
C GLY A 44 -0.28 4.87 16.92
N GLU A 45 -1.27 4.57 16.09
CA GLU A 45 -2.16 5.56 15.43
C GLU A 45 -1.46 6.55 14.48
N LYS A 46 -0.19 6.33 14.15
CA LYS A 46 0.48 7.11 13.12
C LYS A 46 -0.24 6.88 11.79
N SER A 47 -0.69 7.94 11.16
CA SER A 47 -1.42 7.84 9.89
C SER A 47 -0.98 8.89 8.88
N VAL A 48 -1.20 8.57 7.62
CA VAL A 48 -1.10 9.49 6.49
C VAL A 48 -2.36 9.35 5.66
N LEU A 49 -3.03 10.46 5.41
CA LEU A 49 -4.19 10.54 4.54
C LEU A 49 -3.80 11.22 3.23
N LEU A 50 -4.10 10.56 2.13
CA LEU A 50 -3.90 11.04 0.77
C LEU A 50 -5.26 11.10 0.09
N GLU A 51 -5.63 12.26 -0.43
CA GLU A 51 -6.89 12.45 -1.13
C GLU A 51 -6.68 13.10 -2.49
N LYS A 52 -7.49 12.68 -3.44
CA LYS A 52 -7.51 13.25 -4.78
C LYS A 52 -8.46 14.44 -4.83
N ALA A 53 -7.93 15.59 -5.17
CA ALA A 53 -8.74 16.81 -5.27
C ALA A 53 -9.78 16.69 -6.39
N LYS A 54 -11.06 16.89 -6.07
CA LYS A 54 -12.19 16.74 -7.02
C LYS A 54 -12.09 17.63 -8.24
N LYS A 55 -11.48 18.83 -8.12
CA LYS A 55 -11.39 19.80 -9.22
C LYS A 55 -10.17 19.59 -10.11
N SER A 56 -8.99 19.37 -9.50
CA SER A 56 -7.73 19.25 -10.26
C SER A 56 -7.37 17.80 -10.59
N GLY A 57 -7.91 16.83 -9.84
CA GLY A 57 -7.52 15.44 -9.95
C GLY A 57 -6.13 15.14 -9.36
N GLU A 58 -5.48 16.12 -8.73
CA GLU A 58 -4.18 15.97 -8.09
C GLU A 58 -4.30 15.38 -6.69
N TRP A 59 -3.29 14.62 -6.29
CA TRP A 59 -3.21 14.07 -4.94
C TRP A 59 -2.65 15.11 -3.98
N GLY A 60 -3.22 15.17 -2.78
CA GLY A 60 -2.80 16.07 -1.70
C GLY A 60 -2.90 15.41 -0.34
N LEU A 61 -2.36 16.10 0.67
CA LEU A 61 -2.40 15.74 2.08
C LEU A 61 -3.36 16.69 2.80
N PRO A 62 -4.62 16.30 3.06
CA PRO A 62 -5.61 17.14 3.73
C PRO A 62 -5.17 17.63 5.11
N GLU A 63 -4.46 16.79 5.86
CA GLU A 63 -3.92 17.11 7.20
C GLU A 63 -2.85 18.22 7.18
N PHE A 64 -2.38 18.60 5.97
CA PHE A 64 -1.39 19.66 5.74
C PHE A 64 -1.95 20.70 4.77
N ASP A 65 -3.16 21.18 5.02
CA ASP A 65 -3.85 22.20 4.22
C ASP A 65 -3.94 21.85 2.71
N GLY A 66 -4.02 20.56 2.40
CA GLY A 66 -4.07 20.08 1.02
C GLY A 66 -2.74 20.19 0.28
N PHE A 67 -1.61 20.21 0.99
CA PHE A 67 -0.29 20.28 0.35
C PHE A 67 -0.16 19.22 -0.75
N PRO A 68 0.35 19.56 -1.95
CA PRO A 68 0.46 18.63 -3.06
C PRO A 68 1.29 17.39 -2.73
N ALA A 69 0.71 16.23 -2.96
CA ALA A 69 1.40 14.95 -2.81
C ALA A 69 2.19 14.59 -4.09
N ASN A 70 3.17 13.73 -3.95
CA ASN A 70 3.84 13.09 -5.07
C ASN A 70 2.86 12.08 -5.71
N SER A 71 2.10 12.54 -6.69
CA SER A 71 1.08 11.73 -7.38
C SER A 71 1.65 10.44 -7.96
N GLN A 72 2.90 10.45 -8.43
CA GLN A 72 3.55 9.25 -8.95
C GLN A 72 3.75 8.20 -7.86
N ALA A 73 4.20 8.59 -6.67
CA ALA A 73 4.38 7.68 -5.55
C ALA A 73 3.04 7.07 -5.09
N VAL A 74 1.98 7.90 -5.07
CA VAL A 74 0.63 7.45 -4.70
C VAL A 74 0.10 6.44 -5.73
N VAL A 75 0.21 6.75 -7.02
CA VAL A 75 -0.22 5.84 -8.10
C VAL A 75 0.57 4.52 -8.04
N GLN A 76 1.88 4.56 -7.84
CA GLN A 76 2.70 3.36 -7.68
C GLN A 76 2.26 2.50 -6.49
N LEU A 77 1.87 3.11 -5.37
CA LEU A 77 1.33 2.36 -4.23
C LEU A 77 0.00 1.68 -4.61
N ILE A 78 -0.92 2.42 -5.26
CA ILE A 78 -2.21 1.89 -5.71
C ILE A 78 -1.99 0.71 -6.66
N ASP A 79 -1.12 0.87 -7.66
CA ASP A 79 -0.80 -0.18 -8.63
C ASP A 79 -0.21 -1.42 -7.96
N ARG A 80 0.70 -1.24 -6.99
CA ARG A 80 1.24 -2.35 -6.22
C ARG A 80 0.16 -3.10 -5.44
N LEU A 81 -0.76 -2.38 -4.80
CA LEU A 81 -1.84 -2.98 -4.01
C LEU A 81 -2.85 -3.73 -4.89
N THR A 82 -3.23 -3.16 -6.03
CA THR A 82 -4.21 -3.76 -6.96
C THR A 82 -3.63 -4.93 -7.77
N ASN A 83 -2.31 -4.92 -8.03
CA ASN A 83 -1.62 -5.99 -8.74
C ASN A 83 -0.97 -7.02 -7.79
N THR A 84 -1.20 -6.94 -6.50
CA THR A 84 -0.74 -7.96 -5.55
C THR A 84 -1.65 -9.17 -5.62
N GLU A 85 -1.08 -10.31 -5.97
CA GLU A 85 -1.79 -11.59 -5.99
C GLU A 85 -1.98 -12.12 -4.56
N LEU A 86 -3.15 -12.70 -4.30
CA LEU A 86 -3.37 -13.52 -3.13
C LEU A 86 -2.50 -14.77 -3.25
N GLY A 87 -1.54 -14.89 -2.36
CA GLY A 87 -0.72 -16.08 -2.28
C GLY A 87 -1.39 -17.21 -1.51
N MET A 88 -0.57 -18.03 -0.87
CA MET A 88 -1.06 -19.18 -0.11
C MET A 88 -1.93 -18.72 1.07
N GLN A 89 -3.06 -19.40 1.27
CA GLN A 89 -3.86 -19.25 2.47
C GLN A 89 -3.09 -19.83 3.68
N VAL A 90 -2.89 -19.01 4.70
CA VAL A 90 -2.11 -19.36 5.90
C VAL A 90 -3.03 -19.80 7.04
N SER A 91 -4.15 -19.10 7.23
CA SER A 91 -5.11 -19.42 8.31
C SER A 91 -6.53 -19.03 7.93
N LYS A 92 -7.49 -19.71 8.57
CA LYS A 92 -8.94 -19.37 8.57
C LYS A 92 -9.45 -19.08 9.99
N GLN A 93 -8.57 -19.06 10.98
CA GLN A 93 -8.92 -18.97 12.38
C GLN A 93 -8.68 -17.56 12.90
N ALA A 94 -9.71 -16.98 13.50
CA ALA A 94 -9.65 -15.61 14.01
C ALA A 94 -8.63 -15.43 15.16
N ASP A 95 -8.39 -16.47 15.96
CA ASP A 95 -7.38 -16.48 17.03
C ASP A 95 -5.94 -16.33 16.51
N SER A 96 -5.71 -16.60 15.23
CA SER A 96 -4.40 -16.42 14.60
C SER A 96 -4.09 -14.97 14.22
N PHE A 97 -5.12 -14.08 14.19
CA PHE A 97 -4.95 -12.71 13.69
C PHE A 97 -3.97 -11.89 14.51
N ASP A 98 -4.04 -11.97 15.84
CA ASP A 98 -3.10 -11.27 16.72
C ASP A 98 -1.67 -11.76 16.56
N ARG A 99 -1.47 -13.08 16.49
CA ARG A 99 -0.15 -13.67 16.29
C ARG A 99 0.47 -13.28 14.95
N MET A 100 -0.36 -13.15 13.92
CA MET A 100 0.08 -12.76 12.57
C MET A 100 0.07 -11.23 12.38
N LYS A 101 -0.37 -10.47 13.41
CA LYS A 101 -0.51 -9.01 13.37
C LYS A 101 -1.40 -8.53 12.22
N VAL A 102 -2.53 -9.17 12.02
CA VAL A 102 -3.55 -8.79 11.03
C VAL A 102 -4.94 -8.58 11.67
N ALA A 103 -4.99 -8.40 13.00
CA ALA A 103 -6.19 -8.06 13.73
C ALA A 103 -6.55 -6.58 13.54
N ASP A 104 -7.81 -6.22 13.84
CA ASP A 104 -8.29 -4.85 13.66
C ASP A 104 -7.58 -3.82 14.55
N ASN A 105 -7.06 -4.28 15.68
CA ASN A 105 -6.31 -3.48 16.67
C ASN A 105 -4.83 -3.83 16.77
N ASN A 106 -4.36 -4.83 16.03
CA ASN A 106 -2.96 -5.28 16.05
C ASN A 106 -2.48 -5.62 14.64
N PHE A 107 -1.75 -4.69 14.02
CA PHE A 107 -1.26 -4.78 12.65
C PHE A 107 0.07 -4.03 12.48
N GLU A 108 0.85 -4.38 11.46
CA GLU A 108 2.04 -3.59 11.07
C GLU A 108 1.67 -2.41 10.17
N ARG A 109 0.72 -2.60 9.26
CA ARG A 109 0.12 -1.55 8.43
C ARG A 109 -1.34 -1.88 8.18
N LYS A 110 -2.17 -0.86 8.27
CA LYS A 110 -3.56 -0.89 7.80
C LYS A 110 -3.68 0.10 6.66
N VAL A 111 -4.21 -0.35 5.55
CA VAL A 111 -4.44 0.50 4.37
C VAL A 111 -5.93 0.52 4.07
N GLU A 112 -6.51 1.71 4.06
CA GLU A 112 -7.86 1.98 3.62
C GLU A 112 -7.78 2.67 2.26
N ILE A 113 -8.40 2.10 1.23
CA ILE A 113 -8.26 2.54 -0.16
C ILE A 113 -9.59 2.45 -0.89
N GLY A 114 -9.91 3.45 -1.70
CA GLY A 114 -11.11 3.46 -2.54
C GLY A 114 -11.71 4.84 -2.71
N LYS A 115 -13.04 4.87 -2.86
CA LYS A 115 -13.88 6.06 -2.80
C LYS A 115 -14.59 6.11 -1.46
N ALA A 116 -15.04 7.30 -1.04
CA ALA A 116 -15.77 7.46 0.21
C ALA A 116 -17.00 6.53 0.34
N SER A 117 -17.65 6.19 -0.78
CA SER A 117 -18.80 5.28 -0.83
C SER A 117 -18.41 3.80 -0.77
N GLU A 118 -17.18 3.44 -1.11
CA GLU A 118 -16.72 2.06 -1.19
C GLU A 118 -15.23 1.99 -0.83
N MET A 119 -14.94 1.89 0.47
CA MET A 119 -13.58 1.73 0.99
C MET A 119 -13.27 0.26 1.21
N LYS A 120 -12.10 -0.16 0.75
CA LYS A 120 -11.54 -1.47 1.07
C LYS A 120 -10.46 -1.30 2.14
N THR A 121 -10.43 -2.18 3.12
CA THR A 121 -9.44 -2.14 4.19
C THR A 121 -8.63 -3.43 4.18
N ILE A 122 -7.31 -3.27 4.19
CA ILE A 122 -6.34 -4.36 4.24
C ILE A 122 -5.50 -4.20 5.49
N PHE A 123 -5.34 -5.28 6.22
CA PHE A 123 -4.38 -5.41 7.32
C PHE A 123 -3.17 -6.19 6.83
N PHE A 124 -2.00 -5.59 6.93
CA PHE A 124 -0.71 -6.25 6.70
C PHE A 124 -0.03 -6.48 8.04
N GLY A 125 0.49 -7.67 8.22
CA GLY A 125 1.10 -8.12 9.46
C GLY A 125 2.52 -8.60 9.30
N SER A 126 2.90 -9.55 10.17
CA SER A 126 4.24 -10.11 10.21
C SER A 126 4.64 -10.77 8.89
N ALA A 127 5.95 -10.78 8.63
CA ALA A 127 6.51 -11.34 7.42
C ALA A 127 6.79 -12.85 7.58
N PRO A 128 6.13 -13.74 6.83
CA PRO A 128 6.43 -15.17 6.84
C PRO A 128 7.77 -15.48 6.14
N ALA A 129 8.18 -14.62 5.21
CA ALA A 129 9.45 -14.73 4.47
C ALA A 129 9.89 -13.35 3.94
N LEU A 130 11.07 -13.29 3.36
CA LEU A 130 11.60 -12.07 2.75
C LEU A 130 10.64 -11.52 1.69
N ARG A 131 10.33 -10.23 1.76
CA ARG A 131 9.39 -9.51 0.86
C ARG A 131 7.99 -10.13 0.81
N GLN A 132 7.58 -10.79 1.87
CA GLN A 132 6.22 -11.27 2.03
C GLN A 132 5.61 -10.69 3.30
N ALA A 133 4.30 -10.68 3.36
CA ALA A 133 3.55 -10.33 4.55
C ALA A 133 2.33 -11.23 4.69
N HIS A 134 1.88 -11.41 5.91
CA HIS A 134 0.51 -11.84 6.16
C HIS A 134 -0.43 -10.69 5.79
N ALA A 135 -1.48 -10.99 5.06
CA ALA A 135 -2.51 -10.00 4.70
C ALA A 135 -3.90 -10.55 4.96
N ARG A 136 -4.78 -9.69 5.45
CA ARG A 136 -6.20 -9.98 5.66
C ARG A 136 -7.04 -8.79 5.18
N LEU A 137 -8.09 -9.07 4.45
CA LEU A 137 -9.11 -8.07 4.12
C LEU A 137 -10.08 -7.90 5.30
N SER A 138 -10.51 -6.67 5.54
CA SER A 138 -11.53 -6.40 6.55
C SER A 138 -12.81 -7.17 6.25
N GLY A 139 -13.42 -7.74 7.30
CA GLY A 139 -14.61 -8.61 7.16
C GLY A 139 -14.29 -10.04 6.74
N GLU A 140 -13.09 -10.36 6.29
CA GLU A 140 -12.70 -11.73 5.96
C GLU A 140 -12.04 -12.44 7.14
N LYS A 141 -12.24 -13.78 7.20
CA LYS A 141 -11.61 -14.66 8.20
C LYS A 141 -10.31 -15.29 7.69
N ILE A 142 -9.96 -15.08 6.42
CA ILE A 142 -8.83 -15.75 5.79
C ILE A 142 -7.62 -14.81 5.82
N VAL A 143 -6.49 -15.39 6.25
CA VAL A 143 -5.17 -14.75 6.19
C VAL A 143 -4.39 -15.37 5.03
N TYR A 144 -3.78 -14.54 4.21
CA TYR A 144 -2.97 -14.94 3.08
C TYR A 144 -1.51 -14.53 3.29
N ALA A 145 -0.58 -15.29 2.72
CA ALA A 145 0.79 -14.83 2.51
C ALA A 145 0.85 -14.15 1.14
N VAL A 146 1.15 -12.86 1.12
CA VAL A 146 1.22 -12.07 -0.13
C VAL A 146 2.66 -11.62 -0.38
N LYS A 147 3.03 -11.45 -1.66
CA LYS A 147 4.31 -10.87 -2.06
C LYS A 147 4.26 -9.34 -1.95
N PHE A 148 4.28 -8.86 -0.72
CA PHE A 148 4.21 -7.44 -0.41
C PHE A 148 5.02 -7.16 0.86
N ALA A 149 5.80 -6.09 0.86
CA ALA A 149 6.56 -5.66 2.03
C ALA A 149 5.89 -4.42 2.65
N PRO A 150 5.19 -4.55 3.80
CA PRO A 150 4.50 -3.42 4.42
C PRO A 150 5.46 -2.30 4.85
N GLY A 151 6.72 -2.63 5.11
CA GLY A 151 7.76 -1.66 5.44
C GLY A 151 8.06 -0.66 4.32
N ASP A 152 7.72 -1.01 3.07
CA ASP A 152 7.87 -0.11 1.92
C ASP A 152 6.75 0.95 1.83
N ILE A 153 5.76 0.91 2.72
CA ILE A 153 4.72 1.92 2.83
C ILE A 153 5.11 2.90 3.93
N ASP A 154 5.49 4.10 3.53
CA ASP A 154 5.93 5.14 4.46
C ASP A 154 4.77 5.69 5.30
N LEU A 155 5.07 5.98 6.57
CA LEU A 155 4.14 6.57 7.55
C LEU A 155 4.43 8.05 7.83
N LYS A 156 5.41 8.62 7.14
CA LYS A 156 5.74 10.04 7.29
C LYS A 156 5.14 10.81 6.13
N ALA A 157 4.37 11.83 6.41
CA ALA A 157 3.81 12.71 5.41
C ALA A 157 4.89 13.30 4.47
N SER A 158 6.10 13.59 5.02
CA SER A 158 7.24 14.11 4.25
C SER A 158 7.70 13.20 3.09
N ASP A 159 7.37 11.92 3.13
CA ASP A 159 7.75 10.97 2.10
C ASP A 159 6.76 10.96 0.93
N TRP A 160 5.58 11.52 1.18
CA TRP A 160 4.49 11.63 0.21
C TRP A 160 4.35 13.02 -0.43
N ILE A 161 5.06 14.04 0.06
CA ILE A 161 4.96 15.40 -0.49
C ILE A 161 5.67 15.52 -1.85
N LYS A 162 5.19 16.46 -2.64
CA LYS A 162 5.81 16.85 -3.92
C LYS A 162 7.04 17.73 -3.65
N LYS A 163 8.21 17.09 -3.54
CA LYS A 163 9.46 17.75 -3.09
C LYS A 163 10.01 18.77 -4.09
N ASP A 164 9.72 18.65 -5.37
CA ASP A 164 10.14 19.58 -6.42
C ASP A 164 9.60 21.01 -6.23
N LEU A 165 8.48 21.16 -5.54
CA LEU A 165 7.93 22.46 -5.15
C LEU A 165 8.79 23.18 -4.11
N LEU A 166 9.66 22.45 -3.40
CA LEU A 166 10.54 22.97 -2.36
C LEU A 166 11.97 23.20 -2.89
N VAL A 167 12.22 22.84 -4.14
CA VAL A 167 13.54 23.04 -4.77
C VAL A 167 13.62 24.47 -5.27
N VAL A 168 14.57 25.22 -4.71
CA VAL A 168 14.89 26.59 -5.12
C VAL A 168 16.24 26.57 -5.80
N ASP A 169 16.33 27.19 -6.99
CA ASP A 169 17.63 27.40 -7.65
C ASP A 169 18.43 28.39 -6.83
N GLU A 170 19.43 27.88 -6.11
CA GLU A 170 20.31 28.70 -5.24
C GLU A 170 20.94 29.89 -5.96
N LYS A 171 21.19 29.77 -7.27
CA LYS A 171 21.78 30.86 -8.08
C LYS A 171 20.81 32.02 -8.27
N LYS A 172 19.53 31.77 -8.21
CA LYS A 172 18.46 32.77 -8.38
C LYS A 172 18.01 33.38 -7.05
N VAL A 173 18.40 32.79 -5.92
CA VAL A 173 18.06 33.32 -4.60
C VAL A 173 18.96 34.54 -4.30
N GLN A 174 18.33 35.71 -4.20
CA GLN A 174 18.98 36.93 -3.77
C GLN A 174 18.81 37.24 -2.30
N THR A 175 17.68 36.86 -1.74
CA THR A 175 17.29 37.11 -0.34
C THR A 175 16.54 35.97 0.24
N VAL A 176 16.89 35.55 1.46
CA VAL A 176 16.14 34.59 2.27
C VAL A 176 15.65 35.32 3.52
N MET A 177 14.37 35.18 3.85
CA MET A 177 13.78 35.70 5.08
C MET A 177 13.22 34.55 5.90
N ALA A 178 13.60 34.50 7.18
CA ALA A 178 13.08 33.53 8.14
C ALA A 178 12.75 34.27 9.44
N GLY A 179 11.46 34.54 9.66
CA GLY A 179 11.03 35.40 10.76
C GLY A 179 11.65 36.81 10.65
N ASN A 180 12.40 37.22 11.66
CA ASN A 180 13.08 38.52 11.68
C ASN A 180 14.50 38.50 11.07
N ILE A 181 14.94 37.35 10.56
CA ILE A 181 16.28 37.20 9.97
C ILE A 181 16.17 37.38 8.47
N LYS A 182 16.95 38.31 7.92
CA LYS A 182 17.13 38.57 6.50
C LYS A 182 18.58 38.29 6.10
N ILE A 183 18.79 37.35 5.18
CA ILE A 183 20.07 37.03 4.61
C ILE A 183 20.04 37.46 3.14
N GLN A 184 20.97 38.30 2.72
CA GLN A 184 21.13 38.74 1.34
C GLN A 184 22.45 38.23 0.79
N ARG A 185 22.44 37.82 -0.49
CA ARG A 185 23.67 37.52 -1.21
C ARG A 185 24.38 38.85 -1.55
N THR A 186 25.60 39.01 -1.06
CA THR A 186 26.45 40.11 -1.49
C THR A 186 27.04 39.77 -2.85
N GLN A 187 26.87 40.64 -3.83
CA GLN A 187 27.68 40.55 -5.06
C GLN A 187 29.05 41.07 -4.72
N ASP A 188 30.08 40.21 -4.83
CA ASP A 188 31.46 40.70 -4.85
C ASP A 188 31.63 41.52 -6.11
N VAL A 189 31.78 42.83 -5.95
CA VAL A 189 32.15 43.73 -7.02
C VAL A 189 33.67 43.57 -7.23
N ASN A 190 34.02 42.79 -8.27
CA ASN A 190 35.37 42.80 -8.82
C ASN A 190 35.53 43.96 -9.79
#